data_a6a223d0600fcb6e4620392d7999823e
#
_entry.id   a6a223d0600fcb6e4620392d7999823e
#
_cell.length_a   1.000
_cell.length_b   1.000
_cell.length_c   1.000
_cell.angle_alpha   90.00
_cell.angle_beta   90.00
_cell.angle_gamma   90.00
#
_symmetry.space_group_name_H-M   'P 1'
#
loop_
_entity.id
_entity.type
_entity.pdbx_description
1 polymer ?
#
loop_
_entity_poly.entity_id
_entity_poly.type
_entity_poly.pdbx_seq_one_letter_code
_entity_poly.pdbx_strand_id
1 'polypeptide(L)'
;MNEGPVLFLAWTTTPWTLPSNTALTVGSKIEYVLIKTYNQYTFEATNVVVAKALVGKQFNGKFKEVENVEGLEGYQSSNKSIPFFVVKSFTGKDLVGISYEQLLEYALPNDNPQDAFRIISGDFVTTEDGTGIVHTAPTFGADDALVAKQATPEIPPLLVKDADDNLVPLVDLQGRFRPEMGEFAGRFVKNEYYPEGEAPEKSVDVELAIKLKTENKAFKVEKYKHSYPNCWRTDKPILYYPLDSWFIKVTDVKDRMFDLNQTINWKPKSTGEGRFGNWLANANDWNLSRSRYWGIPLPIWRTEDGKEEICIGSVEELKSEMQKAVQAGVLENDIFEDFIVGDQSLENYSKIDLHKNIVDTITLVSPSGKPMHRESDLIDVWFDSGSMPYAQWHYPFENKDLIDQNKAFPADFIAEGVDQTRGWFYTLHAIATMVFDS
;
A
#
# COMPACT_ATOMS: atom_id res chain seq x y z
N MET A 1 22.96 10.78 37.66
CA MET A 1 22.02 9.99 36.85
C MET A 1 22.84 9.05 36.00
N ASN A 2 22.56 7.75 36.09
CA ASN A 2 23.27 6.76 35.30
C ASN A 2 23.06 6.99 33.81
N GLU A 3 24.04 6.62 33.01
CA GLU A 3 23.94 6.54 31.56
C GLU A 3 22.98 5.37 31.20
N GLY A 4 21.68 5.59 31.42
CA GLY A 4 20.64 4.63 31.05
C GLY A 4 20.38 4.61 29.55
N PRO A 5 19.54 3.71 29.06
CA PRO A 5 19.19 3.63 27.63
C PRO A 5 18.64 4.96 27.12
N VAL A 6 18.90 5.24 25.85
CA VAL A 6 18.34 6.39 25.13
C VAL A 6 17.15 5.90 24.31
N LEU A 7 15.98 6.48 24.52
CA LEU A 7 14.75 6.10 23.86
C LEU A 7 14.37 7.14 22.79
N PHE A 8 14.07 6.69 21.59
CA PHE A 8 13.53 7.56 20.53
C PHE A 8 12.01 7.64 20.65
N LEU A 9 11.48 8.84 20.83
CA LEU A 9 10.03 9.06 20.95
C LEU A 9 9.38 9.01 19.56
N ALA A 10 9.04 7.82 19.09
CA ALA A 10 8.24 7.65 17.88
C ALA A 10 6.75 7.86 18.19
N TRP A 11 6.01 8.45 17.26
CA TRP A 11 4.59 8.72 17.41
C TRP A 11 3.77 7.94 16.38
N THR A 12 2.62 7.40 16.82
CA THR A 12 1.67 6.72 15.95
C THR A 12 0.23 6.97 16.39
N THR A 13 -0.69 7.02 15.43
CA THR A 13 -2.14 6.98 15.62
C THR A 13 -2.74 5.59 15.44
N THR A 14 -1.93 4.61 15.05
CA THR A 14 -2.32 3.24 14.74
C THR A 14 -1.42 2.24 15.49
N PRO A 15 -1.56 2.10 16.82
CA PRO A 15 -0.71 1.22 17.63
C PRO A 15 -0.64 -0.24 17.13
N TRP A 16 -1.67 -0.73 16.45
CA TRP A 16 -1.71 -2.08 15.89
C TRP A 16 -0.61 -2.35 14.84
N THR A 17 -0.01 -1.30 14.26
CA THR A 17 1.12 -1.44 13.30
C THR A 17 2.49 -1.51 13.99
N LEU A 18 2.59 -1.15 15.28
CA LEU A 18 3.86 -1.15 16.03
C LEU A 18 4.60 -2.50 16.02
N PRO A 19 3.91 -3.67 16.09
CA PRO A 19 4.59 -4.96 15.97
C PRO A 19 5.33 -5.17 14.64
N SER A 20 4.92 -4.44 13.59
CA SER A 20 5.54 -4.50 12.26
C SER A 20 6.54 -3.37 12.00
N ASN A 21 6.95 -2.65 13.05
CA ASN A 21 8.01 -1.65 12.97
C ASN A 21 9.34 -2.28 12.54
N THR A 22 9.99 -1.70 11.54
CA THR A 22 11.34 -2.10 11.13
C THR A 22 12.31 -0.92 10.96
N ALA A 23 11.80 0.33 11.03
CA ALA A 23 12.66 1.51 11.05
C ALA A 23 12.02 2.67 11.84
N LEU A 24 12.84 3.66 12.16
CA LEU A 24 12.40 4.98 12.58
C LEU A 24 12.86 6.00 11.54
N THR A 25 11.94 6.85 11.07
CA THR A 25 12.26 7.86 10.08
C THR A 25 12.36 9.25 10.72
N VAL A 26 13.45 9.96 10.42
CA VAL A 26 13.73 11.33 10.89
C VAL A 26 13.91 12.28 9.71
N GLY A 27 13.62 13.56 9.90
CA GLY A 27 13.94 14.59 8.91
C GLY A 27 15.42 14.99 9.02
N SER A 28 16.22 14.80 7.98
CA SER A 28 17.67 15.02 8.01
C SER A 28 18.07 16.44 8.45
N LYS A 29 17.22 17.44 8.16
CA LYS A 29 17.44 18.87 8.47
C LYS A 29 16.76 19.32 9.77
N ILE A 30 15.97 18.46 10.39
CA ILE A 30 15.27 18.78 11.65
C ILE A 30 16.27 18.72 12.81
N GLU A 31 16.16 19.67 13.72
CA GLU A 31 16.93 19.69 14.96
C GLU A 31 16.25 18.83 16.03
N TYR A 32 16.99 17.92 16.63
CA TYR A 32 16.55 17.02 17.71
C TYR A 32 17.32 17.33 18.99
N VAL A 33 16.73 16.96 20.12
CA VAL A 33 17.35 17.14 21.43
C VAL A 33 17.31 15.83 22.22
N LEU A 34 18.38 15.60 22.97
CA LEU A 34 18.43 14.60 24.02
C LEU A 34 17.99 15.23 25.33
N ILE A 35 16.99 14.65 25.96
CA ILE A 35 16.40 15.12 27.21
C ILE A 35 16.55 14.05 28.27
N LYS A 36 17.04 14.43 29.46
CA LYS A 36 16.97 13.63 30.68
C LYS A 36 15.72 14.00 31.47
N THR A 37 14.96 12.98 31.91
CA THR A 37 13.70 13.16 32.63
C THR A 37 13.29 11.87 33.34
N TYR A 38 12.02 11.78 33.72
CA TYR A 38 11.39 10.58 34.27
C TYR A 38 10.13 10.24 33.48
N ASN A 39 9.87 8.95 33.30
CA ASN A 39 8.63 8.48 32.67
C ASN A 39 7.44 8.85 33.57
N GLN A 40 6.37 9.38 32.99
CA GLN A 40 5.20 9.84 33.75
C GLN A 40 4.30 8.71 34.28
N TYR A 41 4.53 7.47 33.85
CA TYR A 41 3.74 6.29 34.25
C TYR A 41 4.46 5.41 35.26
N THR A 42 5.74 5.15 35.02
CA THR A 42 6.58 4.28 35.87
C THR A 42 7.42 5.07 36.87
N PHE A 43 7.60 6.37 36.65
CA PHE A 43 8.46 7.27 37.41
C PHE A 43 9.96 6.91 37.36
N GLU A 44 10.35 6.05 36.44
CA GLU A 44 11.73 5.68 36.21
C GLU A 44 12.49 6.77 35.44
N ALA A 45 13.76 6.95 35.79
CA ALA A 45 14.65 7.87 35.06
C ALA A 45 14.82 7.39 33.61
N THR A 46 14.69 8.32 32.67
CA THR A 46 14.76 8.01 31.24
C THR A 46 15.47 9.11 30.46
N ASN A 47 16.14 8.73 29.36
CA ASN A 47 16.72 9.64 28.39
C ASN A 47 15.92 9.51 27.09
N VAL A 48 15.44 10.63 26.54
CA VAL A 48 14.61 10.57 25.35
C VAL A 48 15.08 11.52 24.27
N VAL A 49 14.87 11.14 23.02
CA VAL A 49 15.13 11.95 21.83
C VAL A 49 13.82 12.37 21.20
N VAL A 50 13.69 13.66 20.89
CA VAL A 50 12.50 14.26 20.27
C VAL A 50 12.93 15.47 19.43
N ALA A 51 12.16 15.87 18.42
CA ALA A 51 12.39 17.10 17.69
C ALA A 51 12.32 18.32 18.62
N LYS A 52 13.31 19.19 18.56
CA LYS A 52 13.43 20.38 19.42
C LYS A 52 12.18 21.27 19.39
N ALA A 53 11.62 21.48 18.19
CA ALA A 53 10.41 22.28 17.99
C ALA A 53 9.17 21.70 18.71
N LEU A 54 9.19 20.39 19.03
CA LEU A 54 8.07 19.69 19.65
C LEU A 54 8.23 19.46 21.17
N VAL A 55 9.35 19.88 21.75
CA VAL A 55 9.59 19.76 23.21
C VAL A 55 8.43 20.39 23.99
N GLY A 56 8.02 21.62 23.67
CA GLY A 56 6.93 22.30 24.35
C GLY A 56 5.56 21.60 24.26
N LYS A 57 5.33 20.81 23.16
CA LYS A 57 4.12 19.98 23.00
C LYS A 57 4.19 18.69 23.81
N GLN A 58 5.34 18.05 23.87
CA GLN A 58 5.50 16.74 24.52
C GLN A 58 5.77 16.88 26.02
N PHE A 59 6.49 17.91 26.42
CA PHE A 59 6.87 18.19 27.81
C PHE A 59 6.02 19.31 28.41
N ASN A 60 4.70 19.23 28.24
CA ASN A 60 3.75 20.19 28.80
C ASN A 60 3.08 19.63 30.08
N GLY A 61 2.22 20.44 30.70
CA GLY A 61 1.38 20.05 31.82
C GLY A 61 2.14 19.66 33.08
N LYS A 62 2.46 18.36 33.22
CA LYS A 62 3.18 17.85 34.40
C LYS A 62 4.70 18.09 34.34
N PHE A 63 5.25 18.38 33.19
CA PHE A 63 6.69 18.53 33.00
C PHE A 63 7.16 19.97 33.29
N LYS A 64 8.35 20.09 33.87
CA LYS A 64 8.97 21.37 34.16
C LYS A 64 10.48 21.33 33.82
N GLU A 65 10.94 22.24 32.97
CA GLU A 65 12.35 22.37 32.64
C GLU A 65 13.15 22.86 33.86
N VAL A 66 14.33 22.29 34.06
CA VAL A 66 15.29 22.68 35.09
C VAL A 66 16.55 23.23 34.46
N GLU A 67 17.27 24.09 35.17
CA GLU A 67 18.43 24.83 34.64
C GLU A 67 19.67 23.95 34.43
N ASN A 68 19.78 22.88 35.18
CA ASN A 68 20.95 21.98 35.14
C ASN A 68 20.53 20.53 35.49
N VAL A 69 21.44 19.58 35.34
CA VAL A 69 21.21 18.16 35.58
C VAL A 69 20.97 17.83 37.05
N GLU A 70 21.51 18.63 37.97
CA GLU A 70 21.32 18.50 39.41
C GLU A 70 19.85 18.75 39.80
N GLY A 71 19.15 19.61 39.03
CA GLY A 71 17.70 19.83 39.21
C GLY A 71 16.83 18.62 38.96
N LEU A 72 17.37 17.54 38.44
CA LEU A 72 16.68 16.25 38.27
C LEU A 72 16.78 15.36 39.54
N GLU A 73 17.73 15.68 40.44
CA GLU A 73 17.95 14.85 41.62
C GLU A 73 16.83 15.01 42.65
N GLY A 74 16.59 13.96 43.39
CA GLY A 74 15.58 13.95 44.47
C GLY A 74 14.12 13.93 43.95
N TYR A 75 13.87 13.73 42.65
CA TYR A 75 12.50 13.54 42.17
C TYR A 75 11.86 12.31 42.74
N GLN A 76 10.62 12.43 43.19
CA GLN A 76 9.78 11.35 43.67
C GLN A 76 8.40 11.41 42.99
N SER A 77 7.73 10.26 42.88
CA SER A 77 6.40 10.14 42.24
C SER A 77 5.31 11.02 42.90
N SER A 78 5.53 11.42 44.15
CA SER A 78 4.66 12.35 44.86
C SER A 78 4.82 13.82 44.48
N ASN A 79 5.85 14.17 43.74
CA ASN A 79 6.10 15.55 43.28
C ASN A 79 5.03 16.00 42.27
N LYS A 80 4.63 17.29 42.37
CA LYS A 80 3.60 17.87 41.48
C LYS A 80 4.04 17.98 40.03
N SER A 81 5.35 18.07 39.77
CA SER A 81 5.90 18.22 38.43
C SER A 81 7.08 17.25 38.21
N ILE A 82 7.22 16.79 36.98
CA ILE A 82 8.31 15.93 36.52
C ILE A 82 9.40 16.82 35.94
N PRO A 83 10.62 16.85 36.52
CA PRO A 83 11.68 17.69 35.98
C PRO A 83 12.24 17.10 34.70
N PHE A 84 12.65 17.98 33.75
CA PHE A 84 13.40 17.56 32.57
C PHE A 84 14.54 18.55 32.27
N PHE A 85 15.60 18.06 31.66
CA PHE A 85 16.76 18.85 31.27
C PHE A 85 17.19 18.51 29.85
N VAL A 86 17.36 19.54 29.00
CA VAL A 86 17.87 19.36 27.64
C VAL A 86 19.39 19.27 27.69
N VAL A 87 19.93 18.11 27.34
CA VAL A 87 21.35 17.78 27.45
C VAL A 87 22.17 18.34 26.29
N LYS A 88 21.71 18.08 25.06
CA LYS A 88 22.34 18.54 23.81
C LYS A 88 21.39 18.51 22.64
N SER A 89 21.73 19.25 21.60
CA SER A 89 21.05 19.23 20.28
C SER A 89 21.94 18.58 19.23
N PHE A 90 21.29 18.03 18.19
CA PHE A 90 21.90 17.47 16.99
C PHE A 90 20.91 17.54 15.84
N THR A 91 21.36 17.30 14.62
CA THR A 91 20.49 17.24 13.44
C THR A 91 20.03 15.81 13.18
N GLY A 92 18.91 15.64 12.46
CA GLY A 92 18.46 14.31 12.09
C GLY A 92 19.50 13.53 11.27
N LYS A 93 20.36 14.24 10.51
CA LYS A 93 21.47 13.61 9.79
C LYS A 93 22.43 12.86 10.72
N ASP A 94 22.63 13.37 11.93
CA ASP A 94 23.53 12.75 12.94
C ASP A 94 22.93 11.49 13.55
N LEU A 95 21.61 11.26 13.37
CA LEU A 95 20.89 10.10 13.86
C LEU A 95 20.81 8.96 12.84
N VAL A 96 20.91 9.26 11.56
CA VAL A 96 20.77 8.27 10.49
C VAL A 96 21.83 7.17 10.62
N GLY A 97 21.39 5.91 10.54
CA GLY A 97 22.25 4.73 10.68
C GLY A 97 22.38 4.20 12.10
N ILE A 98 21.89 4.90 13.11
CA ILE A 98 21.85 4.39 14.49
C ILE A 98 20.86 3.21 14.55
N SER A 99 21.29 2.07 15.07
CA SER A 99 20.43 0.92 15.35
C SER A 99 19.74 1.07 16.71
N TYR A 100 18.54 0.49 16.83
CA TYR A 100 17.76 0.47 18.06
C TYR A 100 17.21 -0.93 18.35
N GLU A 101 16.87 -1.19 19.60
CA GLU A 101 16.21 -2.44 20.01
C GLU A 101 14.76 -2.47 19.56
N GLN A 102 14.28 -3.60 19.07
CA GLN A 102 12.91 -3.79 18.64
C GLN A 102 11.93 -3.48 19.80
N LEU A 103 10.90 -2.70 19.51
CA LEU A 103 9.92 -2.28 20.53
C LEU A 103 9.05 -3.44 21.05
N LEU A 104 8.57 -4.27 20.12
CA LEU A 104 7.70 -5.43 20.39
C LEU A 104 8.28 -6.65 19.64
N GLU A 105 8.85 -7.58 20.39
CA GLU A 105 9.66 -8.70 19.87
C GLU A 105 8.79 -9.93 19.53
N TYR A 106 7.72 -9.74 18.71
CA TYR A 106 6.87 -10.86 18.30
C TYR A 106 7.45 -11.65 17.14
N ALA A 107 8.07 -10.99 16.17
CA ALA A 107 8.69 -11.60 15.01
C ALA A 107 9.82 -10.72 14.46
N LEU A 108 10.70 -11.32 13.66
CA LEU A 108 11.71 -10.62 12.88
C LEU A 108 11.35 -10.68 11.39
N PRO A 109 11.80 -9.72 10.56
CA PRO A 109 11.71 -9.86 9.10
C PRO A 109 12.33 -11.16 8.64
N ASN A 110 11.67 -11.89 7.73
CA ASN A 110 12.21 -13.13 7.19
C ASN A 110 13.47 -12.87 6.35
N ASP A 111 13.46 -11.79 5.58
CA ASP A 111 14.57 -11.42 4.71
C ASP A 111 15.38 -10.28 5.31
N ASN A 112 16.70 -10.39 5.28
CA ASN A 112 17.67 -9.38 5.74
C ASN A 112 17.34 -8.75 7.11
N PRO A 113 17.03 -9.52 8.16
CA PRO A 113 16.64 -8.97 9.47
C PRO A 113 17.72 -8.06 10.09
N GLN A 114 18.99 -8.23 9.71
CA GLN A 114 20.11 -7.39 10.15
C GLN A 114 20.05 -5.96 9.64
N ASP A 115 19.26 -5.70 8.59
CA ASP A 115 19.08 -4.37 7.99
C ASP A 115 17.88 -3.62 8.58
N ALA A 116 17.09 -4.26 9.43
CA ALA A 116 16.01 -3.67 10.18
C ALA A 116 16.48 -2.89 11.42
N PHE A 117 15.54 -2.24 12.11
CA PHE A 117 15.70 -1.58 13.41
C PHE A 117 16.81 -0.52 13.45
N ARG A 118 16.83 0.33 12.44
CA ARG A 118 17.73 1.49 12.36
C ARG A 118 17.00 2.76 11.96
N ILE A 119 17.63 3.90 12.25
CA ILE A 119 17.10 5.22 11.90
C ILE A 119 17.45 5.52 10.46
N ILE A 120 16.45 5.95 9.68
CA ILE A 120 16.57 6.38 8.30
C ILE A 120 16.07 7.82 8.12
N SER A 121 16.38 8.42 6.98
CA SER A 121 15.95 9.78 6.63
C SER A 121 14.74 9.76 5.70
N GLY A 122 13.76 10.66 5.93
CA GLY A 122 12.62 10.87 5.04
C GLY A 122 12.20 12.34 4.99
N ASP A 123 11.91 12.84 3.77
CA ASP A 123 11.56 14.26 3.57
C ASP A 123 10.12 14.60 4.00
N PHE A 124 9.27 13.59 4.22
CA PHE A 124 7.89 13.76 4.68
C PHE A 124 7.76 14.02 6.18
N VAL A 125 8.84 13.87 6.94
CA VAL A 125 8.83 14.12 8.39
C VAL A 125 8.66 15.61 8.67
N THR A 126 7.66 15.95 9.48
CA THR A 126 7.36 17.35 9.86
C THR A 126 7.51 17.56 11.37
N THR A 127 7.48 18.83 11.77
CA THR A 127 7.44 19.26 13.18
C THR A 127 6.12 19.97 13.51
N GLU A 128 5.08 19.76 12.71
CA GLU A 128 3.76 20.35 12.96
C GLU A 128 3.03 19.61 14.10
N ASP A 129 3.17 18.28 14.13
CA ASP A 129 2.57 17.43 15.15
C ASP A 129 3.46 16.22 15.48
N GLY A 130 3.06 15.42 16.48
CA GLY A 130 3.79 14.23 16.92
C GLY A 130 5.11 14.55 17.64
N THR A 131 6.17 13.85 17.29
CA THR A 131 7.49 13.92 17.94
C THR A 131 8.64 14.28 16.99
N GLY A 132 8.36 14.38 15.68
CA GLY A 132 9.37 14.52 14.63
C GLY A 132 10.16 13.24 14.36
N ILE A 133 9.74 12.11 14.92
CA ILE A 133 10.28 10.76 14.67
C ILE A 133 9.10 9.87 14.30
N VAL A 134 9.11 9.37 13.07
CA VAL A 134 8.02 8.56 12.55
C VAL A 134 8.32 7.08 12.75
N HIS A 135 7.39 6.37 13.37
CA HIS A 135 7.34 4.92 13.36
C HIS A 135 7.13 4.44 11.93
N THR A 136 8.02 3.61 11.41
CA THR A 136 8.01 3.13 10.03
C THR A 136 7.73 1.63 9.98
N ALA A 137 6.59 1.28 9.39
CA ALA A 137 6.15 -0.10 9.16
C ALA A 137 5.89 -0.31 7.66
N PRO A 138 6.89 -0.69 6.86
CA PRO A 138 6.78 -0.80 5.39
C PRO A 138 5.64 -1.70 4.92
N THR A 139 5.23 -2.64 5.76
CA THR A 139 4.11 -3.56 5.48
C THR A 139 2.74 -2.86 5.47
N PHE A 140 2.56 -1.74 6.19
CA PHE A 140 1.25 -1.13 6.43
C PHE A 140 1.18 0.37 6.13
N GLY A 141 2.15 0.90 5.38
CA GLY A 141 2.17 2.30 4.96
C GLY A 141 2.86 2.47 3.60
N ALA A 142 2.22 3.18 2.66
CA ALA A 142 2.80 3.42 1.34
C ALA A 142 4.06 4.30 1.41
N ASP A 143 4.02 5.38 2.19
CA ASP A 143 5.18 6.26 2.41
C ASP A 143 6.27 5.52 3.18
N ASP A 144 5.90 4.67 4.16
CA ASP A 144 6.81 3.82 4.90
C ASP A 144 7.53 2.83 3.99
N ALA A 145 6.80 2.17 3.09
CA ALA A 145 7.37 1.24 2.10
C ALA A 145 8.32 1.97 1.14
N LEU A 146 7.95 3.16 0.68
CA LEU A 146 8.78 3.95 -0.22
C LEU A 146 10.09 4.37 0.43
N VAL A 147 10.04 4.96 1.63
CA VAL A 147 11.25 5.43 2.33
C VAL A 147 12.15 4.26 2.76
N ALA A 148 11.56 3.12 3.13
CA ALA A 148 12.28 1.90 3.46
C ALA A 148 13.07 1.37 2.25
N LYS A 149 12.45 1.35 1.07
CA LYS A 149 13.07 0.93 -0.19
C LYS A 149 14.19 1.89 -0.65
N GLN A 150 14.05 3.19 -0.37
CA GLN A 150 15.08 4.19 -0.70
C GLN A 150 16.28 4.19 0.26
N ALA A 151 16.16 3.56 1.41
CA ALA A 151 17.24 3.48 2.38
C ALA A 151 18.40 2.61 1.87
N THR A 152 19.62 2.86 2.34
CA THR A 152 20.80 2.08 1.96
C THR A 152 21.53 1.57 3.21
N PRO A 153 21.56 0.24 3.43
CA PRO A 153 20.80 -0.79 2.71
C PRO A 153 19.28 -0.59 2.83
N GLU A 154 18.49 -1.27 2.00
CA GLU A 154 17.02 -1.23 2.08
C GLU A 154 16.54 -1.73 3.45
N ILE A 155 15.47 -1.15 3.97
CA ILE A 155 14.81 -1.65 5.19
C ILE A 155 13.83 -2.75 4.81
N PRO A 156 13.97 -3.97 5.32
CA PRO A 156 13.04 -5.05 5.01
C PRO A 156 11.67 -4.81 5.65
N PRO A 157 10.56 -5.15 4.96
CA PRO A 157 9.25 -5.25 5.59
C PRO A 157 9.23 -6.42 6.59
N LEU A 158 8.44 -6.31 7.65
CA LEU A 158 8.25 -7.42 8.57
C LEU A 158 7.21 -8.38 7.98
N LEU A 159 7.69 -9.42 7.34
CA LEU A 159 6.92 -10.54 6.81
C LEU A 159 7.35 -11.83 7.50
N VAL A 160 6.39 -12.71 7.75
CA VAL A 160 6.58 -14.05 8.33
C VAL A 160 6.13 -15.11 7.33
N LYS A 161 6.50 -16.36 7.55
CA LYS A 161 6.06 -17.48 6.71
C LYS A 161 4.75 -18.05 7.23
N ASP A 162 3.79 -18.26 6.33
CA ASP A 162 2.57 -19.01 6.62
C ASP A 162 2.82 -20.54 6.52
N ALA A 163 1.74 -21.33 6.63
CA ALA A 163 1.80 -22.78 6.58
C ALA A 163 2.25 -23.33 5.19
N ASP A 164 2.09 -22.52 4.15
CA ASP A 164 2.45 -22.85 2.77
C ASP A 164 3.80 -22.21 2.35
N ASP A 165 4.57 -21.71 3.32
CA ASP A 165 5.89 -21.07 3.14
C ASP A 165 5.82 -19.69 2.42
N ASN A 166 4.63 -19.10 2.27
CA ASN A 166 4.47 -17.78 1.68
C ASN A 166 4.83 -16.68 2.67
N LEU A 167 5.48 -15.62 2.18
CA LEU A 167 5.76 -14.43 2.97
C LEU A 167 4.49 -13.59 3.13
N VAL A 168 4.05 -13.42 4.36
CA VAL A 168 2.79 -12.75 4.71
C VAL A 168 2.98 -11.75 5.86
N PRO A 169 2.16 -10.67 5.91
CA PRO A 169 2.16 -9.75 7.04
C PRO A 169 1.71 -10.40 8.35
N LEU A 170 2.01 -9.77 9.50
CA LEU A 170 1.52 -10.19 10.82
C LEU A 170 -0.01 -10.08 10.99
N VAL A 171 -0.70 -9.45 10.06
CA VAL A 171 -2.15 -9.35 10.01
C VAL A 171 -2.64 -10.13 8.80
N ASP A 172 -3.68 -10.95 8.94
CA ASP A 172 -4.28 -11.71 7.85
C ASP A 172 -5.21 -10.85 6.95
N LEU A 173 -5.68 -11.41 5.84
CA LEU A 173 -6.58 -10.73 4.91
C LEU A 173 -7.96 -10.38 5.50
N GLN A 174 -8.29 -10.92 6.68
CA GLN A 174 -9.50 -10.59 7.42
C GLN A 174 -9.27 -9.47 8.45
N GLY A 175 -8.03 -9.00 8.57
CA GLY A 175 -7.65 -7.97 9.54
C GLY A 175 -7.42 -8.52 10.95
N ARG A 176 -7.03 -9.80 11.11
CA ARG A 176 -6.71 -10.43 12.39
C ARG A 176 -5.22 -10.65 12.52
N PHE A 177 -4.71 -10.49 13.71
CA PHE A 177 -3.34 -10.87 14.01
C PHE A 177 -3.10 -12.37 13.85
N ARG A 178 -1.96 -12.73 13.24
CA ARG A 178 -1.49 -14.11 13.06
C ARG A 178 -0.98 -14.72 14.38
N PRO A 179 -0.76 -16.04 14.41
CA PRO A 179 -0.31 -16.76 15.61
C PRO A 179 0.96 -16.19 16.24
N GLU A 180 1.87 -15.61 15.47
CA GLU A 180 3.13 -15.01 15.92
C GLU A 180 2.90 -13.89 16.95
N MET A 181 1.72 -13.29 16.95
CA MET A 181 1.36 -12.19 17.86
C MET A 181 0.97 -12.66 19.28
N GLY A 182 1.16 -13.95 19.61
CA GLY A 182 0.99 -14.49 20.96
C GLY A 182 -0.36 -14.13 21.57
N GLU A 183 -0.37 -13.32 22.63
CA GLU A 183 -1.59 -12.90 23.34
C GLU A 183 -2.60 -12.11 22.50
N PHE A 184 -2.17 -11.56 21.37
CA PHE A 184 -3.04 -10.85 20.41
C PHE A 184 -3.46 -11.72 19.23
N ALA A 185 -2.98 -12.97 19.13
CA ALA A 185 -3.30 -13.87 18.02
C ALA A 185 -4.80 -14.06 17.82
N GLY A 186 -5.27 -14.02 16.57
CA GLY A 186 -6.67 -14.16 16.18
C GLY A 186 -7.55 -12.95 16.45
N ARG A 187 -7.05 -11.91 17.11
CA ARG A 187 -7.82 -10.68 17.38
C ARG A 187 -7.82 -9.77 16.17
N PHE A 188 -8.98 -9.16 15.90
CA PHE A 188 -9.08 -8.11 14.88
C PHE A 188 -8.34 -6.84 15.31
N VAL A 189 -7.60 -6.23 14.39
CA VAL A 189 -6.89 -4.96 14.62
C VAL A 189 -7.83 -3.76 14.75
N LYS A 190 -9.09 -3.89 14.33
CA LYS A 190 -10.15 -2.91 14.48
C LYS A 190 -11.39 -3.57 15.08
N ASN A 191 -11.99 -2.89 16.09
CA ASN A 191 -13.20 -3.40 16.75
C ASN A 191 -14.40 -3.50 15.80
N GLU A 192 -14.45 -2.65 14.77
CA GLU A 192 -15.49 -2.60 13.76
C GLU A 192 -15.54 -3.87 12.87
N TYR A 193 -14.52 -4.73 12.94
CA TYR A 193 -14.48 -5.99 12.16
C TYR A 193 -15.18 -7.14 12.87
N TYR A 194 -15.41 -7.04 14.19
CA TYR A 194 -16.18 -8.03 14.91
C TYR A 194 -17.66 -8.01 14.50
N PRO A 195 -18.38 -9.15 14.62
CA PRO A 195 -19.83 -9.17 14.56
C PRO A 195 -20.44 -8.24 15.62
N GLU A 196 -21.67 -7.81 15.39
CA GLU A 196 -22.39 -6.94 16.33
C GLU A 196 -22.49 -7.59 17.73
N GLY A 197 -22.07 -6.85 18.76
CA GLY A 197 -22.07 -7.31 20.15
C GLY A 197 -20.91 -8.21 20.57
N GLU A 198 -20.00 -8.60 19.64
CA GLU A 198 -18.86 -9.47 19.95
C GLU A 198 -17.53 -8.73 20.11
N ALA A 199 -17.50 -7.44 19.84
CA ALA A 199 -16.28 -6.64 19.99
C ALA A 199 -15.85 -6.60 21.47
N PRO A 200 -14.55 -6.80 21.76
CA PRO A 200 -14.04 -6.69 23.13
C PRO A 200 -14.16 -5.25 23.64
N GLU A 201 -14.28 -5.09 24.96
CA GLU A 201 -14.37 -3.77 25.60
C GLU A 201 -13.17 -2.87 25.25
N LYS A 202 -11.97 -3.47 25.18
CA LYS A 202 -10.75 -2.76 24.79
C LYS A 202 -10.30 -3.22 23.40
N SER A 203 -10.10 -2.25 22.54
CA SER A 203 -9.46 -2.54 21.22
C SER A 203 -8.01 -2.96 21.40
N VAL A 204 -7.46 -3.61 20.38
CA VAL A 204 -6.03 -3.96 20.29
C VAL A 204 -5.15 -2.73 20.50
N ASP A 205 -5.49 -1.58 19.90
CA ASP A 205 -4.75 -0.33 20.08
C ASP A 205 -4.65 0.09 21.55
N VAL A 206 -5.75 -0.05 22.30
CA VAL A 206 -5.78 0.28 23.74
C VAL A 206 -4.96 -0.70 24.57
N GLU A 207 -5.03 -2.00 24.26
CA GLU A 207 -4.28 -3.00 25.01
C GLU A 207 -2.79 -2.94 24.74
N LEU A 208 -2.37 -2.70 23.49
CA LEU A 208 -0.97 -2.42 23.16
C LEU A 208 -0.46 -1.18 23.91
N ALA A 209 -1.25 -0.12 23.97
CA ALA A 209 -0.87 1.07 24.73
C ALA A 209 -0.74 0.78 26.24
N ILE A 210 -1.59 -0.08 26.82
CA ILE A 210 -1.50 -0.52 28.22
C ILE A 210 -0.21 -1.35 28.43
N LYS A 211 0.06 -2.32 27.55
CA LYS A 211 1.28 -3.15 27.56
C LYS A 211 2.53 -2.27 27.56
N LEU A 212 2.62 -1.36 26.62
CA LEU A 212 3.78 -0.45 26.49
C LEU A 212 3.95 0.47 27.72
N LYS A 213 2.86 0.92 28.35
CA LYS A 213 2.95 1.67 29.60
C LYS A 213 3.51 0.81 30.75
N THR A 214 3.05 -0.43 30.84
CA THR A 214 3.47 -1.35 31.92
C THR A 214 4.94 -1.74 31.78
N GLU A 215 5.40 -1.87 30.53
CA GLU A 215 6.78 -2.24 30.18
C GLU A 215 7.76 -1.04 30.12
N ASN A 216 7.35 0.14 30.56
CA ASN A 216 8.14 1.40 30.48
C ASN A 216 8.57 1.78 29.05
N LYS A 217 7.80 1.34 28.02
CA LYS A 217 8.06 1.59 26.60
C LYS A 217 7.15 2.70 26.03
N ALA A 218 6.18 3.21 26.79
CA ALA A 218 5.37 4.36 26.40
C ALA A 218 5.75 5.60 27.21
N PHE A 219 6.04 6.71 26.55
CA PHE A 219 6.33 8.00 27.18
C PHE A 219 5.04 8.82 27.41
N LYS A 220 4.15 8.86 26.40
CA LYS A 220 2.88 9.59 26.44
C LYS A 220 1.80 8.83 25.65
N VAL A 221 0.62 8.67 26.23
CA VAL A 221 -0.55 8.11 25.58
C VAL A 221 -1.71 9.05 25.77
N GLU A 222 -2.32 9.49 24.67
CA GLU A 222 -3.45 10.42 24.69
C GLU A 222 -4.48 10.05 23.64
N LYS A 223 -5.72 10.51 23.79
CA LYS A 223 -6.73 10.40 22.75
C LYS A 223 -6.46 11.42 21.67
N TYR A 224 -6.27 10.94 20.44
CA TYR A 224 -6.07 11.77 19.27
C TYR A 224 -7.21 11.56 18.28
N LYS A 225 -7.88 12.65 17.90
CA LYS A 225 -8.99 12.60 16.95
C LYS A 225 -8.48 13.00 15.57
N HIS A 226 -8.57 12.08 14.64
CA HIS A 226 -8.19 12.31 13.25
C HIS A 226 -9.21 11.65 12.32
N SER A 227 -9.18 12.06 11.04
CA SER A 227 -9.95 11.40 9.99
C SER A 227 -9.32 10.03 9.68
N TYR A 228 -10.18 9.03 9.47
CA TYR A 228 -9.75 7.69 9.05
C TYR A 228 -10.60 7.23 7.86
N PRO A 229 -10.00 6.66 6.80
CA PRO A 229 -10.76 6.24 5.62
C PRO A 229 -11.58 4.99 5.92
N ASN A 230 -12.86 5.03 5.52
CA ASN A 230 -13.78 3.91 5.62
C ASN A 230 -14.17 3.40 4.25
N CYS A 231 -14.47 2.11 4.16
CA CYS A 231 -15.03 1.48 2.96
C CYS A 231 -16.44 2.03 2.70
N TRP A 232 -16.67 2.62 1.54
CA TRP A 232 -17.95 3.23 1.18
C TRP A 232 -19.14 2.23 1.08
N ARG A 233 -18.86 0.92 1.04
CA ARG A 233 -19.89 -0.13 1.01
C ARG A 233 -20.26 -0.67 2.39
N THR A 234 -19.30 -0.74 3.29
CA THR A 234 -19.47 -1.38 4.60
C THR A 234 -19.39 -0.41 5.77
N ASP A 235 -19.00 0.85 5.51
CA ASP A 235 -18.68 1.88 6.51
C ASP A 235 -17.61 1.47 7.53
N LYS A 236 -16.93 0.33 7.28
CA LYS A 236 -15.85 -0.16 8.14
C LYS A 236 -14.51 0.47 7.77
N PRO A 237 -13.61 0.68 8.76
CA PRO A 237 -12.27 1.17 8.51
C PRO A 237 -11.54 0.29 7.48
N ILE A 238 -10.78 0.91 6.57
CA ILE A 238 -9.90 0.17 5.67
C ILE A 238 -8.49 0.08 6.26
N LEU A 239 -7.73 -0.95 5.90
CA LEU A 239 -6.32 -1.07 6.24
C LEU A 239 -5.48 -0.77 5.00
N TYR A 240 -4.36 -0.07 5.18
CA TYR A 240 -3.27 -0.17 4.22
C TYR A 240 -2.67 -1.55 4.36
N TYR A 241 -2.70 -2.33 3.28
CA TYR A 241 -2.30 -3.73 3.28
C TYR A 241 -1.60 -4.06 1.96
N PRO A 242 -0.44 -4.73 1.98
CA PRO A 242 0.23 -5.15 0.75
C PRO A 242 -0.60 -6.23 0.07
N LEU A 243 -0.94 -6.01 -1.18
CA LEU A 243 -1.62 -6.98 -2.03
C LEU A 243 -0.86 -7.06 -3.34
N ASP A 244 -0.58 -8.28 -3.77
CA ASP A 244 -0.09 -8.51 -5.11
C ASP A 244 -1.13 -8.02 -6.11
N SER A 245 -0.69 -7.27 -7.09
CA SER A 245 -1.58 -6.63 -8.06
C SER A 245 -0.89 -6.54 -9.41
N TRP A 246 -1.69 -6.57 -10.47
CA TRP A 246 -1.23 -6.33 -11.83
C TRP A 246 -1.28 -4.85 -12.15
N PHE A 247 -0.19 -4.33 -12.72
CA PHE A 247 -0.05 -2.93 -13.07
C PHE A 247 0.24 -2.75 -14.55
N ILE A 248 -0.32 -1.71 -15.13
CA ILE A 248 0.15 -1.16 -16.40
C ILE A 248 1.24 -0.13 -16.07
N LYS A 249 2.42 -0.28 -16.65
CA LYS A 249 3.58 0.59 -16.40
C LYS A 249 3.45 1.93 -17.14
N VAL A 250 2.50 2.74 -16.70
CA VAL A 250 2.20 4.06 -17.29
C VAL A 250 3.40 5.00 -17.19
N THR A 251 4.26 4.80 -16.19
CA THR A 251 5.47 5.61 -15.99
C THR A 251 6.43 5.54 -17.18
N ASP A 252 6.43 4.48 -17.98
CA ASP A 252 7.26 4.36 -19.19
C ASP A 252 6.77 5.25 -20.33
N VAL A 253 5.50 5.64 -20.33
CA VAL A 253 4.88 6.44 -21.42
C VAL A 253 4.37 7.80 -20.94
N LYS A 254 4.54 8.16 -19.67
CA LYS A 254 3.98 9.39 -19.08
C LYS A 254 4.42 10.68 -19.78
N ASP A 255 5.68 10.75 -20.21
CA ASP A 255 6.20 11.92 -20.92
C ASP A 255 5.54 12.03 -22.30
N ARG A 256 5.33 10.91 -22.98
CA ARG A 256 4.59 10.86 -24.23
C ARG A 256 3.12 11.24 -24.05
N MET A 257 2.48 10.77 -23.00
CA MET A 257 1.12 11.18 -22.64
C MET A 257 1.04 12.70 -22.40
N PHE A 258 2.03 13.27 -21.73
CA PHE A 258 2.10 14.71 -21.49
C PHE A 258 2.22 15.48 -22.82
N ASP A 259 3.09 15.06 -23.73
CA ASP A 259 3.30 15.68 -25.03
C ASP A 259 2.03 15.62 -25.90
N LEU A 260 1.40 14.45 -25.99
CA LEU A 260 0.15 14.26 -26.74
C LEU A 260 -0.99 15.09 -26.18
N ASN A 261 -1.07 15.25 -24.86
CA ASN A 261 -2.05 16.15 -24.23
C ASN A 261 -1.94 17.59 -24.74
N GLN A 262 -0.74 18.06 -25.12
CA GLN A 262 -0.56 19.41 -25.67
C GLN A 262 -1.20 19.58 -27.06
N THR A 263 -1.51 18.51 -27.77
CA THR A 263 -2.17 18.53 -29.08
C THR A 263 -3.68 18.62 -28.98
N ILE A 264 -4.26 18.39 -27.79
CA ILE A 264 -5.70 18.42 -27.53
C ILE A 264 -6.17 19.87 -27.36
N ASN A 265 -7.26 20.23 -28.07
CA ASN A 265 -7.87 21.57 -27.95
C ASN A 265 -8.81 21.65 -26.74
N TRP A 266 -8.25 21.69 -25.56
CA TRP A 266 -9.01 21.77 -24.31
C TRP A 266 -9.88 23.05 -24.19
N LYS A 267 -11.11 22.88 -23.72
CA LYS A 267 -12.04 23.97 -23.38
C LYS A 267 -12.56 23.76 -21.93
N PRO A 268 -12.15 24.55 -20.95
CA PRO A 268 -11.15 25.63 -21.02
C PRO A 268 -9.71 25.06 -21.14
N LYS A 269 -8.81 25.82 -21.76
CA LYS A 269 -7.41 25.47 -21.99
C LYS A 269 -6.68 25.15 -20.68
N SER A 270 -6.99 25.87 -19.59
CA SER A 270 -6.42 25.65 -18.27
C SER A 270 -6.66 24.24 -17.68
N THR A 271 -7.66 23.51 -18.15
CA THR A 271 -7.90 22.13 -17.74
C THR A 271 -6.77 21.21 -18.24
N GLY A 272 -6.39 21.34 -19.51
CA GLY A 272 -5.32 20.54 -20.12
C GLY A 272 -3.94 20.94 -19.64
N GLU A 273 -3.62 22.24 -19.62
CA GLU A 273 -2.31 22.74 -19.19
C GLU A 273 -2.10 22.63 -17.67
N GLY A 274 -3.16 22.80 -16.87
CA GLY A 274 -3.09 22.77 -15.40
C GLY A 274 -3.43 21.40 -14.84
N ARG A 275 -4.74 21.15 -14.59
CA ARG A 275 -5.19 19.97 -13.83
C ARG A 275 -4.79 18.64 -14.48
N PHE A 276 -5.01 18.49 -15.79
CA PHE A 276 -4.69 17.24 -16.49
C PHE A 276 -3.19 17.11 -16.75
N GLY A 277 -2.53 18.15 -17.26
CA GLY A 277 -1.10 18.15 -17.50
C GLY A 277 -0.29 17.87 -16.22
N ASN A 278 -0.64 18.49 -15.10
CA ASN A 278 0.00 18.20 -13.81
C ASN A 278 -0.24 16.77 -13.34
N TRP A 279 -1.41 16.20 -13.62
CA TRP A 279 -1.69 14.79 -13.31
C TRP A 279 -0.80 13.85 -14.12
N LEU A 280 -0.69 14.08 -15.44
CA LEU A 280 0.15 13.28 -16.33
C LEU A 280 1.64 13.35 -15.96
N ALA A 281 2.14 14.55 -15.69
CA ALA A 281 3.55 14.74 -15.29
C ALA A 281 3.93 13.97 -14.01
N ASN A 282 2.95 13.72 -13.13
CA ASN A 282 3.12 12.99 -11.88
C ASN A 282 2.40 11.62 -11.88
N ALA A 283 2.09 11.08 -13.06
CA ALA A 283 1.39 9.81 -13.17
C ALA A 283 2.22 8.67 -12.56
N ASN A 284 1.55 7.82 -11.80
CA ASN A 284 2.05 6.55 -11.30
C ASN A 284 1.55 5.40 -12.19
N ASP A 285 2.12 4.21 -12.01
CA ASP A 285 1.64 3.01 -12.67
C ASP A 285 0.18 2.72 -12.31
N TRP A 286 -0.57 2.26 -13.28
CA TRP A 286 -1.99 2.00 -13.13
C TRP A 286 -2.23 0.60 -12.57
N ASN A 287 -2.68 0.51 -11.33
CA ASN A 287 -3.16 -0.75 -10.77
C ASN A 287 -4.39 -1.19 -11.55
N LEU A 288 -4.22 -2.20 -12.40
CA LEU A 288 -5.25 -2.72 -13.31
C LEU A 288 -6.15 -3.74 -12.64
N SER A 289 -5.60 -4.58 -11.76
CA SER A 289 -6.33 -5.71 -11.19
C SER A 289 -7.29 -5.30 -10.07
N ARG A 290 -8.41 -6.02 -9.97
CA ARG A 290 -9.43 -5.83 -8.93
C ARG A 290 -9.86 -7.16 -8.35
N SER A 291 -9.69 -7.33 -7.04
CA SER A 291 -10.23 -8.46 -6.29
C SER A 291 -11.73 -8.27 -6.10
N ARG A 292 -12.51 -8.66 -7.10
CA ARG A 292 -13.98 -8.56 -7.15
C ARG A 292 -14.58 -9.87 -7.63
N TYR A 293 -15.88 -10.04 -7.35
CA TYR A 293 -16.62 -11.20 -7.77
C TYR A 293 -17.10 -11.09 -9.23
N TRP A 294 -17.55 -9.91 -9.65
CA TRP A 294 -18.13 -9.66 -10.98
C TRP A 294 -17.41 -8.54 -11.72
N GLY A 295 -17.13 -8.79 -12.98
CA GLY A 295 -16.45 -7.91 -13.92
C GLY A 295 -15.73 -8.70 -14.99
N ILE A 296 -14.88 -8.04 -15.79
CA ILE A 296 -14.07 -8.69 -16.83
C ILE A 296 -12.87 -9.40 -16.18
N PRO A 297 -12.72 -10.71 -16.37
CA PRO A 297 -11.58 -11.48 -15.86
C PRO A 297 -10.26 -10.99 -16.47
N LEU A 298 -9.21 -10.93 -15.65
CA LEU A 298 -7.86 -10.71 -16.15
C LEU A 298 -7.43 -11.91 -16.99
N PRO A 299 -7.07 -11.75 -18.28
CA PRO A 299 -6.83 -12.86 -19.19
C PRO A 299 -5.41 -13.44 -19.07
N ILE A 300 -4.93 -13.68 -17.85
CA ILE A 300 -3.58 -14.15 -17.55
C ILE A 300 -3.67 -15.50 -16.85
N TRP A 301 -2.97 -16.50 -17.38
CA TRP A 301 -2.77 -17.81 -16.78
C TRP A 301 -1.34 -17.97 -16.33
N ARG A 302 -1.12 -18.51 -15.14
CA ARG A 302 0.22 -18.71 -14.54
C ARG A 302 0.38 -20.08 -13.92
N THR A 303 1.61 -20.58 -13.91
CA THR A 303 1.99 -21.73 -13.08
C THR A 303 1.96 -21.34 -11.60
N GLU A 304 1.77 -22.33 -10.70
CA GLU A 304 1.71 -22.12 -9.25
C GLU A 304 2.97 -21.42 -8.71
N ASP A 305 4.13 -21.74 -9.28
CA ASP A 305 5.42 -21.11 -8.90
C ASP A 305 5.64 -19.72 -9.55
N GLY A 306 4.67 -19.23 -10.33
CA GLY A 306 4.69 -17.93 -10.97
C GLY A 306 5.79 -17.70 -12.03
N LYS A 307 6.48 -18.78 -12.46
CA LYS A 307 7.64 -18.65 -13.38
C LYS A 307 7.26 -18.65 -14.85
N GLU A 308 6.12 -19.20 -15.18
CA GLU A 308 5.60 -19.25 -16.55
C GLU A 308 4.20 -18.66 -16.55
N GLU A 309 3.94 -17.77 -17.50
CA GLU A 309 2.66 -17.09 -17.64
C GLU A 309 2.34 -16.82 -19.10
N ILE A 310 1.05 -16.69 -19.40
CA ILE A 310 0.53 -16.30 -20.72
C ILE A 310 -0.62 -15.32 -20.55
N CYS A 311 -0.60 -14.23 -21.35
CA CYS A 311 -1.72 -13.31 -21.47
C CYS A 311 -2.47 -13.62 -22.77
N ILE A 312 -3.74 -14.01 -22.65
CA ILE A 312 -4.58 -14.38 -23.79
C ILE A 312 -5.21 -13.15 -24.42
N GLY A 313 -4.93 -12.91 -25.71
CA GLY A 313 -5.40 -11.75 -26.46
C GLY A 313 -6.68 -11.96 -27.26
N SER A 314 -7.14 -13.22 -27.45
CA SER A 314 -8.35 -13.52 -28.21
C SER A 314 -8.98 -14.86 -27.84
N VAL A 315 -10.25 -15.05 -28.22
CA VAL A 315 -10.92 -16.35 -28.07
C VAL A 315 -10.25 -17.42 -28.95
N GLU A 316 -9.78 -17.06 -30.13
CA GLU A 316 -9.03 -17.97 -31.00
C GLU A 316 -7.77 -18.49 -30.30
N GLU A 317 -6.99 -17.61 -29.70
CA GLU A 317 -5.81 -17.98 -28.92
C GLU A 317 -6.20 -18.86 -27.71
N LEU A 318 -7.23 -18.47 -26.95
CA LEU A 318 -7.71 -19.28 -25.84
C LEU A 318 -8.08 -20.70 -26.24
N LYS A 319 -8.84 -20.87 -27.35
CA LYS A 319 -9.17 -22.19 -27.89
C LYS A 319 -7.93 -22.97 -28.30
N SER A 320 -6.96 -22.32 -28.93
CA SER A 320 -5.67 -22.96 -29.31
C SER A 320 -4.94 -23.48 -28.09
N GLU A 321 -4.83 -22.67 -27.03
CA GLU A 321 -4.16 -23.07 -25.79
C GLU A 321 -4.94 -24.15 -25.02
N MET A 322 -6.28 -24.10 -25.02
CA MET A 322 -7.13 -25.16 -24.47
C MET A 322 -6.91 -26.48 -25.19
N GLN A 323 -6.81 -26.49 -26.54
CA GLN A 323 -6.51 -27.71 -27.31
C GLN A 323 -5.15 -28.32 -26.93
N LYS A 324 -4.13 -27.48 -26.72
CA LYS A 324 -2.83 -27.96 -26.20
C LYS A 324 -2.94 -28.59 -24.82
N ALA A 325 -3.73 -27.96 -23.94
CA ALA A 325 -3.97 -28.46 -22.58
C ALA A 325 -4.74 -29.80 -22.58
N VAL A 326 -5.72 -29.96 -23.46
CA VAL A 326 -6.42 -31.24 -23.67
C VAL A 326 -5.48 -32.33 -24.18
N GLN A 327 -4.63 -32.00 -25.16
CA GLN A 327 -3.63 -32.95 -25.70
C GLN A 327 -2.60 -33.38 -24.65
N ALA A 328 -2.26 -32.47 -23.74
CA ALA A 328 -1.36 -32.74 -22.63
C ALA A 328 -2.03 -33.45 -21.43
N GLY A 329 -3.35 -33.63 -21.46
CA GLY A 329 -4.12 -34.25 -20.38
C GLY A 329 -4.28 -33.36 -19.13
N VAL A 330 -4.06 -32.06 -19.27
CA VAL A 330 -4.19 -31.05 -18.19
C VAL A 330 -5.61 -30.52 -18.12
N LEU A 331 -6.31 -30.41 -19.26
CA LEU A 331 -7.72 -30.05 -19.37
C LEU A 331 -8.50 -31.25 -19.93
N GLU A 332 -9.71 -31.49 -19.44
CA GLU A 332 -10.52 -32.64 -19.84
C GLU A 332 -11.09 -32.47 -21.27
N ASN A 333 -11.65 -31.30 -21.55
CA ASN A 333 -12.26 -30.99 -22.86
C ASN A 333 -12.27 -29.48 -23.12
N ASP A 334 -12.44 -29.10 -24.40
CA ASP A 334 -12.67 -27.69 -24.80
C ASP A 334 -14.13 -27.32 -24.48
N ILE A 335 -14.33 -26.49 -23.45
CA ILE A 335 -15.68 -26.04 -23.04
C ILE A 335 -16.35 -25.11 -24.07
N PHE A 336 -15.57 -24.60 -25.04
CA PHE A 336 -16.03 -23.74 -26.13
C PHE A 336 -15.97 -24.44 -27.49
N GLU A 337 -16.08 -25.80 -27.55
CA GLU A 337 -15.96 -26.57 -28.79
C GLU A 337 -16.90 -26.09 -29.91
N ASP A 338 -18.13 -25.70 -29.54
CA ASP A 338 -19.16 -25.24 -30.47
C ASP A 338 -18.99 -23.82 -30.98
N PHE A 339 -18.07 -23.05 -30.40
CA PHE A 339 -17.76 -21.68 -30.85
C PHE A 339 -16.86 -21.73 -32.10
N ILE A 340 -17.31 -21.06 -33.15
CA ILE A 340 -16.62 -21.03 -34.46
C ILE A 340 -15.81 -19.70 -34.53
N VAL A 341 -14.50 -19.84 -34.58
CA VAL A 341 -13.59 -18.68 -34.76
C VAL A 341 -13.85 -18.01 -36.11
N GLY A 342 -14.02 -16.68 -36.10
CA GLY A 342 -14.28 -15.89 -37.30
C GLY A 342 -15.78 -15.76 -37.68
N ASP A 343 -16.69 -16.50 -37.02
CA ASP A 343 -18.13 -16.27 -37.16
C ASP A 343 -18.58 -15.20 -36.15
N GLN A 344 -18.91 -14.01 -36.63
CA GLN A 344 -19.33 -12.85 -35.85
C GLN A 344 -20.84 -12.80 -35.60
N SER A 345 -21.58 -13.88 -35.86
CA SER A 345 -23.01 -13.94 -35.62
C SER A 345 -23.36 -13.95 -34.13
N LEU A 346 -24.48 -13.34 -33.76
CA LEU A 346 -24.98 -13.36 -32.37
C LEU A 346 -25.26 -14.80 -31.89
N GLU A 347 -25.68 -15.71 -32.80
CA GLU A 347 -25.87 -17.11 -32.48
C GLU A 347 -24.58 -17.77 -32.06
N ASN A 348 -23.47 -17.50 -32.74
CA ASN A 348 -22.18 -18.03 -32.38
C ASN A 348 -21.66 -17.44 -31.05
N TYR A 349 -21.82 -16.12 -30.84
CA TYR A 349 -21.44 -15.49 -29.58
C TYR A 349 -22.23 -15.96 -28.37
N SER A 350 -23.47 -16.49 -28.57
CA SER A 350 -24.26 -17.10 -27.48
C SER A 350 -23.68 -18.39 -26.94
N LYS A 351 -22.69 -19.00 -27.64
CA LYS A 351 -22.04 -20.26 -27.27
C LYS A 351 -20.81 -20.05 -26.37
N ILE A 352 -20.46 -18.83 -26.07
CA ILE A 352 -19.28 -18.50 -25.26
C ILE A 352 -19.68 -17.61 -24.09
N ASP A 353 -19.13 -17.91 -22.92
CA ASP A 353 -19.23 -17.08 -21.73
C ASP A 353 -17.81 -16.89 -21.13
N LEU A 354 -17.34 -15.66 -21.11
CA LEU A 354 -16.01 -15.29 -20.61
C LEU A 354 -16.03 -14.73 -19.20
N HIS A 355 -17.12 -14.87 -18.46
CA HIS A 355 -17.17 -14.45 -17.06
C HIS A 355 -16.33 -15.36 -16.15
N LYS A 356 -15.93 -14.81 -15.03
CA LYS A 356 -15.01 -15.41 -14.06
C LYS A 356 -15.38 -16.85 -13.69
N ASN A 357 -16.64 -17.11 -13.40
CA ASN A 357 -17.13 -18.44 -12.99
C ASN A 357 -16.94 -19.53 -14.07
N ILE A 358 -16.79 -19.15 -15.33
CA ILE A 358 -16.52 -20.05 -16.44
C ILE A 358 -15.02 -20.14 -16.73
N VAL A 359 -14.37 -19.00 -16.94
CA VAL A 359 -12.94 -19.00 -17.35
C VAL A 359 -12.01 -19.48 -16.24
N ASP A 360 -12.40 -19.39 -14.97
CA ASP A 360 -11.64 -19.94 -13.84
C ASP A 360 -11.59 -21.47 -13.86
N THR A 361 -12.45 -22.14 -14.61
CA THR A 361 -12.43 -23.60 -14.78
C THR A 361 -11.41 -24.05 -15.83
N ILE A 362 -10.88 -23.14 -16.63
CA ILE A 362 -9.93 -23.43 -17.70
C ILE A 362 -8.52 -23.52 -17.12
N THR A 363 -7.93 -24.70 -17.19
CA THR A 363 -6.51 -24.91 -16.90
C THR A 363 -5.74 -25.03 -18.20
N LEU A 364 -4.75 -24.18 -18.43
CA LEU A 364 -3.86 -24.24 -19.60
C LEU A 364 -2.58 -24.99 -19.26
N VAL A 365 -1.76 -25.28 -20.28
CA VAL A 365 -0.48 -25.98 -20.12
C VAL A 365 0.67 -25.05 -20.50
N SER A 366 1.66 -24.95 -19.60
CA SER A 366 2.86 -24.15 -19.84
C SER A 366 3.82 -24.83 -20.84
N PRO A 367 4.78 -24.11 -21.42
CA PRO A 367 5.85 -24.68 -22.23
C PRO A 367 6.63 -25.80 -21.55
N SER A 368 6.75 -25.79 -20.23
CA SER A 368 7.39 -26.85 -19.45
C SER A 368 6.47 -28.02 -19.12
N GLY A 369 5.21 -27.99 -19.55
CA GLY A 369 4.20 -29.02 -19.29
C GLY A 369 3.49 -28.93 -17.94
N LYS A 370 3.64 -27.82 -17.20
CA LYS A 370 2.96 -27.59 -15.91
C LYS A 370 1.57 -27.00 -16.14
N PRO A 371 0.60 -27.29 -15.23
CA PRO A 371 -0.68 -26.61 -15.26
C PRO A 371 -0.53 -25.12 -14.97
N MET A 372 -1.29 -24.31 -15.70
CA MET A 372 -1.45 -22.87 -15.46
C MET A 372 -2.90 -22.57 -15.14
N HIS A 373 -3.11 -21.84 -14.06
CA HIS A 373 -4.43 -21.37 -13.63
C HIS A 373 -4.57 -19.88 -13.90
N ARG A 374 -5.79 -19.43 -14.18
CA ARG A 374 -6.07 -18.02 -14.40
C ARG A 374 -5.86 -17.20 -13.11
N GLU A 375 -5.28 -16.04 -13.25
CA GLU A 375 -5.19 -15.04 -12.17
C GLU A 375 -6.60 -14.67 -11.68
N SER A 376 -6.84 -14.77 -10.36
CA SER A 376 -8.18 -14.66 -9.79
C SER A 376 -8.83 -13.29 -9.91
N ASP A 377 -8.04 -12.25 -10.16
CA ASP A 377 -8.48 -10.87 -10.26
C ASP A 377 -9.26 -10.56 -11.54
N LEU A 378 -9.99 -9.45 -11.49
CA LEU A 378 -10.69 -8.85 -12.61
C LEU A 378 -9.95 -7.60 -13.09
N ILE A 379 -10.27 -7.14 -14.29
CA ILE A 379 -9.77 -5.88 -14.84
C ILE A 379 -10.53 -4.70 -14.21
N ASP A 380 -9.84 -3.60 -13.98
CA ASP A 380 -10.45 -2.31 -13.61
C ASP A 380 -11.47 -1.87 -14.66
N VAL A 381 -12.69 -1.60 -14.27
CA VAL A 381 -13.78 -1.15 -15.17
C VAL A 381 -13.41 0.11 -15.96
N TRP A 382 -12.46 0.89 -15.48
CA TRP A 382 -11.93 2.04 -16.23
C TRP A 382 -11.13 1.64 -17.48
N PHE A 383 -10.61 0.42 -17.54
CA PHE A 383 -10.00 -0.12 -18.76
C PHE A 383 -11.06 -0.34 -19.84
N ASP A 384 -12.21 -0.92 -19.49
CA ASP A 384 -13.31 -1.14 -20.43
C ASP A 384 -13.80 0.18 -21.01
N SER A 385 -14.11 1.14 -20.13
CA SER A 385 -14.59 2.45 -20.55
C SER A 385 -13.53 3.24 -21.33
N GLY A 386 -12.25 3.07 -20.99
CA GLY A 386 -11.12 3.68 -21.70
C GLY A 386 -10.86 3.07 -23.07
N SER A 387 -11.30 1.84 -23.30
CA SER A 387 -11.16 1.12 -24.57
C SER A 387 -12.32 1.40 -25.55
N MET A 388 -13.38 2.07 -25.11
CA MET A 388 -14.61 2.29 -25.87
C MET A 388 -14.39 2.83 -27.29
N PRO A 389 -13.48 3.79 -27.56
CA PRO A 389 -13.36 4.38 -28.89
C PRO A 389 -13.08 3.40 -30.03
N TYR A 390 -12.44 2.28 -29.71
CA TYR A 390 -12.12 1.23 -30.67
C TYR A 390 -12.83 -0.11 -30.37
N ALA A 391 -13.11 -0.38 -29.12
CA ALA A 391 -13.84 -1.59 -28.73
C ALA A 391 -15.27 -1.61 -29.28
N GLN A 392 -15.96 -0.45 -29.41
CA GLN A 392 -17.29 -0.36 -30.04
C GLN A 392 -17.31 -0.82 -31.51
N TRP A 393 -16.16 -0.79 -32.20
CA TRP A 393 -15.99 -1.26 -33.57
C TRP A 393 -15.54 -2.71 -33.67
N HIS A 394 -15.38 -3.37 -32.53
CA HIS A 394 -14.80 -4.70 -32.41
C HIS A 394 -13.38 -4.81 -33.00
N TYR A 395 -12.62 -3.71 -32.89
CA TYR A 395 -11.22 -3.67 -33.30
C TYR A 395 -10.36 -4.57 -32.39
N PRO A 396 -9.39 -5.34 -32.87
CA PRO A 396 -8.89 -5.41 -34.27
C PRO A 396 -9.55 -6.49 -35.11
N PHE A 397 -10.62 -7.13 -34.68
CA PHE A 397 -11.23 -8.31 -35.33
C PHE A 397 -12.16 -7.90 -36.50
N GLU A 398 -12.88 -6.78 -36.34
CA GLU A 398 -13.74 -6.19 -37.35
C GLU A 398 -13.44 -4.70 -37.54
N ASN A 399 -13.94 -4.12 -38.62
CA ASN A 399 -13.91 -2.65 -38.88
C ASN A 399 -12.53 -2.00 -38.76
N LYS A 400 -11.45 -2.76 -39.01
CA LYS A 400 -10.06 -2.29 -38.89
C LYS A 400 -9.80 -0.95 -39.60
N ASP A 401 -10.38 -0.77 -40.78
CA ASP A 401 -10.19 0.43 -41.61
C ASP A 401 -10.73 1.71 -40.94
N LEU A 402 -11.70 1.61 -40.03
CA LEU A 402 -12.20 2.77 -39.28
C LEU A 402 -11.15 3.32 -38.31
N ILE A 403 -10.32 2.46 -37.76
CA ILE A 403 -9.26 2.81 -36.81
C ILE A 403 -7.94 3.05 -37.53
N ASP A 404 -7.46 2.08 -38.31
CA ASP A 404 -6.15 2.12 -38.98
C ASP A 404 -6.02 3.27 -39.99
N GLN A 405 -7.13 3.76 -40.55
CA GLN A 405 -7.18 4.87 -41.49
C GLN A 405 -7.66 6.18 -40.85
N ASN A 406 -7.70 6.26 -39.52
CA ASN A 406 -8.13 7.44 -38.77
C ASN A 406 -9.53 7.97 -39.17
N LYS A 407 -10.48 7.07 -39.48
CA LYS A 407 -11.85 7.46 -39.88
C LYS A 407 -12.77 7.67 -38.67
N ALA A 408 -12.60 6.89 -37.62
CA ALA A 408 -13.43 6.92 -36.41
C ALA A 408 -12.62 7.12 -35.13
N PHE A 409 -11.31 7.10 -35.21
CA PHE A 409 -10.40 7.33 -34.09
C PHE A 409 -9.14 8.09 -34.59
N PRO A 410 -8.61 9.09 -33.82
CA PRO A 410 -9.14 9.62 -32.57
C PRO A 410 -10.47 10.38 -32.76
N ALA A 411 -11.24 10.55 -31.66
CA ALA A 411 -12.51 11.27 -31.69
C ALA A 411 -12.33 12.77 -31.95
N ASP A 412 -13.23 13.36 -32.73
CA ASP A 412 -13.22 14.81 -33.05
C ASP A 412 -13.62 15.68 -31.87
N PHE A 413 -14.47 15.14 -30.98
CA PHE A 413 -15.02 15.89 -29.84
C PHE A 413 -15.44 14.96 -28.71
N ILE A 414 -15.14 15.38 -27.48
CA ILE A 414 -15.60 14.73 -26.25
C ILE A 414 -15.97 15.79 -25.21
N ALA A 415 -17.03 15.59 -24.44
CA ALA A 415 -17.46 16.52 -23.40
C ALA A 415 -17.90 15.78 -22.14
N GLU A 416 -17.24 16.12 -21.04
CA GLU A 416 -17.54 15.62 -19.69
C GLU A 416 -17.13 16.66 -18.62
N GLY A 417 -17.46 16.37 -17.36
CA GLY A 417 -17.04 17.19 -16.24
C GLY A 417 -15.52 17.19 -16.02
N VAL A 418 -15.01 18.24 -15.41
CA VAL A 418 -13.56 18.41 -15.15
C VAL A 418 -12.97 17.34 -14.22
N ASP A 419 -13.80 16.68 -13.42
CA ASP A 419 -13.43 15.55 -12.58
C ASP A 419 -12.93 14.36 -13.41
N GLN A 420 -13.39 14.19 -14.65
CA GLN A 420 -12.98 13.11 -15.55
C GLN A 420 -11.53 13.20 -16.02
N THR A 421 -10.83 14.28 -15.77
CA THR A 421 -9.37 14.37 -15.91
C THR A 421 -8.61 13.40 -15.00
N ARG A 422 -9.24 12.90 -13.93
CA ARG A 422 -8.74 11.85 -13.04
C ARG A 422 -9.61 10.58 -13.08
N GLY A 423 -10.31 10.36 -14.17
CA GLY A 423 -11.20 9.23 -14.42
C GLY A 423 -11.15 8.88 -15.90
N TRP A 424 -12.26 8.98 -16.59
CA TRP A 424 -12.40 8.51 -17.97
C TRP A 424 -11.42 9.15 -18.96
N PHE A 425 -11.20 10.46 -18.92
CA PHE A 425 -10.23 11.12 -19.81
C PHE A 425 -8.81 10.59 -19.63
N TYR A 426 -8.41 10.29 -18.38
CA TYR A 426 -7.11 9.70 -18.12
C TYR A 426 -6.98 8.32 -18.74
N THR A 427 -7.96 7.45 -18.57
CA THR A 427 -7.90 6.08 -19.09
C THR A 427 -8.00 6.03 -20.61
N LEU A 428 -8.85 6.87 -21.23
CA LEU A 428 -8.87 7.06 -22.69
C LEU A 428 -7.49 7.44 -23.22
N HIS A 429 -6.87 8.44 -22.62
CA HIS A 429 -5.58 8.98 -23.06
C HIS A 429 -4.44 7.98 -22.81
N ALA A 430 -4.42 7.31 -21.68
CA ALA A 430 -3.40 6.31 -21.36
C ALA A 430 -3.44 5.14 -22.35
N ILE A 431 -4.61 4.57 -22.62
CA ILE A 431 -4.75 3.44 -23.55
C ILE A 431 -4.45 3.90 -24.99
N ALA A 432 -4.98 5.06 -25.42
CA ALA A 432 -4.72 5.61 -26.74
C ALA A 432 -3.21 5.85 -26.97
N THR A 433 -2.51 6.40 -25.99
CA THR A 433 -1.06 6.62 -26.08
C THR A 433 -0.30 5.29 -26.21
N MET A 434 -0.62 4.31 -25.38
CA MET A 434 0.12 3.03 -25.37
C MET A 434 -0.13 2.17 -26.60
N VAL A 435 -1.34 2.18 -27.15
CA VAL A 435 -1.73 1.30 -28.26
C VAL A 435 -1.57 1.97 -29.63
N PHE A 436 -1.84 3.28 -29.72
CA PHE A 436 -1.92 3.99 -31.00
C PHE A 436 -0.98 5.19 -31.12
N ASP A 437 -0.20 5.51 -30.07
CA ASP A 437 0.60 6.74 -30.00
C ASP A 437 -0.22 8.02 -30.27
N SER A 438 -1.44 8.07 -29.74
CA SER A 438 -2.44 9.12 -30.00
C SER A 438 -3.01 9.69 -28.69
#